data_fe39d75bf16a32c5e91a91d28ddf8d43
#
_entry.id   fe39d75bf16a32c5e91a91d28ddf8d43
#
_cell.length_a   1.000
_cell.length_b   1.000
_cell.length_c   1.000
_cell.angle_alpha   90.00
_cell.angle_beta   90.00
_cell.angle_gamma   90.00
#
_symmetry.space_group_name_H-M   'P 1'
#
loop_
_entity.id
_entity.type
_entity.pdbx_description
1 polymer ?
#
loop_
_entity_poly.entity_id
_entity_poly.type
_entity_poly.pdbx_seq_one_letter_code
_entity_poly.pdbx_strand_id
1 'polypeptide(L)'
;MKPVREPKINLFKKSAPLKCKVLKNIELTPKPGTGKRPLKEGIASIHRIVLAIDHSQFPFVIGQSAGIIPPGKDPEKVAKGSENTDYAIRLYSISSPSYSMGMKEDSIEFIIKRDNSYDENGNITFQGVGSNYMCNLKEGEEVTVTGPAGKNFLLPTSDFSGDIYFCATGTGIAPFYGMTYELLEHKLINFTGNITIIYGAPYSDEIVLKEEFLELEKKYSNFKLITAISREEKNSFDGGRMYIGHR
;
A
#
# COMPACT_ATOMS: atom_id res chain seq x y z
N MET A 1 -1.28 23.49 -20.47
CA MET A 1 -0.10 22.81 -19.88
C MET A 1 -0.57 22.10 -18.62
N LYS A 2 -0.48 20.79 -18.54
CA LYS A 2 -0.76 20.08 -17.29
C LYS A 2 0.35 20.44 -16.29
N PRO A 3 0.05 20.75 -15.03
CA PRO A 3 1.10 21.13 -14.08
C PRO A 3 2.06 19.96 -13.87
N VAL A 4 3.34 20.18 -14.13
CA VAL A 4 4.39 19.28 -13.67
C VAL A 4 4.31 19.30 -12.15
N ARG A 5 4.00 18.16 -11.54
CA ARG A 5 3.87 18.07 -10.10
C ARG A 5 5.24 17.83 -9.48
N GLU A 6 5.80 18.88 -8.94
CA GLU A 6 6.93 18.73 -8.04
C GLU A 6 6.47 18.09 -6.72
N PRO A 7 7.13 17.02 -6.25
CA PRO A 7 6.78 16.39 -5.00
C PRO A 7 7.04 17.33 -3.83
N LYS A 8 5.99 17.71 -3.10
CA LYS A 8 6.14 18.38 -1.81
C LYS A 8 6.56 17.35 -0.77
N ILE A 9 7.41 17.75 0.17
CA ILE A 9 7.88 16.87 1.24
C ILE A 9 7.79 17.57 2.59
N ASN A 10 7.51 16.79 3.64
CA ASN A 10 7.54 17.24 5.05
C ASN A 10 6.67 18.47 5.34
N LEU A 11 5.52 18.60 4.66
CA LEU A 11 4.55 19.66 4.93
C LEU A 11 4.00 19.55 6.36
N PHE A 12 3.74 18.30 6.78
CA PHE A 12 3.33 17.98 8.14
C PHE A 12 4.42 17.18 8.84
N LYS A 13 4.86 17.71 9.99
CA LYS A 13 5.94 17.13 10.81
C LYS A 13 5.36 16.55 12.09
N LYS A 14 6.16 15.78 12.84
CA LYS A 14 5.76 15.24 14.15
C LYS A 14 5.33 16.34 15.13
N SER A 15 5.94 17.53 15.05
CA SER A 15 5.61 18.68 15.88
C SER A 15 4.30 19.39 15.49
N ALA A 16 3.87 19.22 14.23
CA ALA A 16 2.65 19.79 13.68
C ALA A 16 2.04 18.80 12.66
N PRO A 17 1.50 17.68 13.11
CA PRO A 17 0.95 16.66 12.23
C PRO A 17 -0.46 17.03 11.75
N LEU A 18 -0.89 16.40 10.65
CA LEU A 18 -2.25 16.47 10.19
C LEU A 18 -3.11 15.41 10.91
N LYS A 19 -4.36 15.76 11.20
CA LYS A 19 -5.37 14.85 11.73
C LYS A 19 -6.30 14.42 10.60
N CYS A 20 -6.40 13.12 10.36
CA CYS A 20 -7.24 12.54 9.33
C CYS A 20 -8.23 11.57 9.95
N LYS A 21 -9.42 11.45 9.36
CA LYS A 21 -10.41 10.43 9.78
C LYS A 21 -10.31 9.20 8.92
N VAL A 22 -10.51 8.04 9.52
CA VAL A 22 -10.66 6.77 8.81
C VAL A 22 -12.01 6.76 8.11
N LEU A 23 -12.00 6.64 6.78
CA LEU A 23 -13.22 6.48 5.98
C LEU A 23 -13.57 5.00 5.81
N LYS A 24 -12.54 4.14 5.62
CA LYS A 24 -12.73 2.69 5.46
C LYS A 24 -11.51 1.94 6.00
N ASN A 25 -11.77 0.74 6.52
CA ASN A 25 -10.75 -0.24 6.84
C ASN A 25 -11.29 -1.63 6.44
N ILE A 26 -10.77 -2.16 5.34
CA ILE A 26 -11.27 -3.38 4.70
C ILE A 26 -10.15 -4.41 4.70
N GLU A 27 -10.35 -5.56 5.34
CA GLU A 27 -9.45 -6.70 5.21
C GLU A 27 -9.61 -7.34 3.83
N LEU A 28 -8.50 -7.45 3.10
CA LEU A 28 -8.44 -7.93 1.72
C LEU A 28 -8.08 -9.42 1.63
N THR A 29 -7.58 -10.00 2.70
CA THR A 29 -7.18 -11.41 2.77
C THR A 29 -8.25 -12.25 3.47
N PRO A 30 -8.34 -13.56 3.18
CA PRO A 30 -9.23 -14.45 3.87
C PRO A 30 -8.99 -14.48 5.38
N LYS A 31 -10.04 -14.69 6.14
CA LYS A 31 -9.92 -14.89 7.60
C LYS A 31 -9.04 -16.10 7.91
N PRO A 32 -8.37 -16.12 9.06
CA PRO A 32 -7.54 -17.25 9.48
C PRO A 32 -8.28 -18.58 9.37
N GLY A 33 -7.65 -19.57 8.72
CA GLY A 33 -8.22 -20.91 8.54
C GLY A 33 -9.29 -21.04 7.45
N THR A 34 -9.67 -19.95 6.76
CA THR A 34 -10.62 -20.00 5.64
C THR A 34 -9.96 -19.86 4.27
N GLY A 35 -8.68 -19.41 4.24
CA GLY A 35 -7.89 -19.28 3.03
C GLY A 35 -6.94 -20.45 2.81
N LYS A 36 -6.09 -20.31 1.79
CA LYS A 36 -5.12 -21.33 1.39
C LYS A 36 -3.89 -21.41 2.26
N ARG A 37 -3.56 -20.36 3.01
CA ARG A 37 -2.43 -20.33 3.93
C ARG A 37 -2.69 -21.28 5.10
N PRO A 38 -1.79 -22.27 5.36
CA PRO A 38 -1.87 -23.11 6.56
C PRO A 38 -1.67 -22.26 7.84
N LEU A 39 -2.44 -22.53 8.88
CA LEU A 39 -2.35 -21.79 10.16
C LEU A 39 -0.94 -21.81 10.76
N LYS A 40 -0.21 -22.92 10.61
CA LYS A 40 1.19 -23.05 11.06
C LYS A 40 2.17 -22.07 10.39
N GLU A 41 1.79 -21.48 9.28
CA GLU A 41 2.56 -20.45 8.58
C GLU A 41 2.13 -19.02 8.96
N GLY A 42 1.36 -18.91 10.04
CA GLY A 42 0.85 -17.65 10.57
C GLY A 42 -0.35 -17.13 9.77
N ILE A 43 -0.69 -15.90 10.00
CA ILE A 43 -1.87 -15.23 9.44
C ILE A 43 -1.40 -14.15 8.47
N ALA A 44 -1.92 -14.19 7.24
CA ALA A 44 -1.85 -13.03 6.35
C ALA A 44 -3.09 -12.16 6.63
N SER A 45 -2.88 -10.96 7.12
CA SER A 45 -3.92 -9.96 7.31
C SER A 45 -3.46 -8.69 6.60
N ILE A 46 -4.02 -8.44 5.42
CA ILE A 46 -3.72 -7.28 4.58
C ILE A 46 -4.97 -6.43 4.50
N HIS A 47 -4.83 -5.16 4.79
CA HIS A 47 -5.93 -4.22 4.84
C HIS A 47 -5.76 -3.10 3.79
N ARG A 48 -6.88 -2.69 3.19
CA ARG A 48 -7.02 -1.41 2.51
C ARG A 48 -7.58 -0.40 3.52
N ILE A 49 -6.82 0.63 3.80
CA ILE A 49 -7.19 1.68 4.75
C ILE A 49 -7.29 3.00 4.01
N VAL A 50 -8.45 3.64 4.11
CA VAL A 50 -8.75 4.91 3.44
C VAL A 50 -8.90 5.99 4.50
N LEU A 51 -8.14 7.07 4.35
CA LEU A 51 -8.21 8.23 5.22
C LEU A 51 -8.77 9.43 4.46
N ALA A 52 -9.68 10.17 5.06
CA ALA A 52 -10.08 11.49 4.57
C ALA A 52 -8.88 12.44 4.64
N ILE A 53 -8.63 13.16 3.55
CA ILE A 53 -7.55 14.15 3.50
C ILE A 53 -7.93 15.25 2.50
N ASP A 54 -7.61 16.49 2.84
CA ASP A 54 -7.74 17.60 1.92
C ASP A 54 -6.49 17.68 1.03
N HIS A 55 -6.61 17.37 -0.24
CA HIS A 55 -5.50 17.39 -1.20
C HIS A 55 -4.91 18.79 -1.39
N SER A 56 -5.64 19.86 -1.06
CA SER A 56 -5.09 21.22 -1.09
C SER A 56 -4.08 21.46 0.03
N GLN A 57 -4.28 20.80 1.18
CA GLN A 57 -3.39 20.86 2.33
C GLN A 57 -2.28 19.79 2.27
N PHE A 58 -2.62 18.61 1.76
CA PHE A 58 -1.70 17.49 1.62
C PHE A 58 -1.53 17.08 0.15
N PRO A 59 -0.97 17.96 -0.68
CA PRO A 59 -0.68 17.61 -2.07
C PRO A 59 0.44 16.56 -2.11
N PHE A 60 0.16 15.42 -2.70
CA PHE A 60 1.14 14.36 -2.90
C PHE A 60 1.22 13.96 -4.36
N VAL A 61 2.30 13.30 -4.73
CA VAL A 61 2.50 12.66 -6.03
C VAL A 61 2.57 11.15 -5.78
N ILE A 62 1.91 10.36 -6.62
CA ILE A 62 1.93 8.90 -6.45
C ILE A 62 3.37 8.36 -6.43
N GLY A 63 3.64 7.41 -5.56
CA GLY A 63 4.98 6.93 -5.22
C GLY A 63 5.56 7.55 -3.95
N GLN A 64 4.96 8.65 -3.45
CA GLN A 64 5.26 9.15 -2.12
C GLN A 64 4.62 8.30 -1.02
N SER A 65 5.09 8.51 0.20
CA SER A 65 4.57 7.88 1.41
C SER A 65 3.96 8.93 2.35
N ALA A 66 3.04 8.51 3.19
CA ALA A 66 2.66 9.27 4.37
C ALA A 66 3.20 8.59 5.64
N GLY A 67 3.56 9.39 6.62
CA GLY A 67 4.01 8.90 7.91
C GLY A 67 2.86 8.82 8.89
N ILE A 68 2.74 7.71 9.59
CA ILE A 68 1.75 7.49 10.64
C ILE A 68 2.44 7.51 12.00
N ILE A 69 1.85 8.20 12.95
CA ILE A 69 2.32 8.23 14.34
C ILE A 69 1.38 7.35 15.17
N PRO A 70 1.79 6.13 15.56
CA PRO A 70 0.99 5.32 16.48
C PRO A 70 0.86 6.03 17.83
N PRO A 71 -0.30 5.97 18.48
CA PRO A 71 -0.48 6.57 19.79
C PRO A 71 0.27 5.80 20.88
N GLY A 72 0.56 6.50 21.99
CA GLY A 72 1.22 5.90 23.15
C GLY A 72 2.72 6.14 23.19
N LYS A 73 3.37 5.45 24.12
CA LYS A 73 4.79 5.58 24.40
C LYS A 73 5.52 4.29 24.06
N ASP A 74 6.71 4.43 23.51
CA ASP A 74 7.61 3.34 23.20
C ASP A 74 8.26 2.84 24.50
N PRO A 75 7.96 1.58 24.93
CA PRO A 75 8.45 1.07 26.22
C PRO A 75 9.98 1.06 26.32
N GLU A 76 10.68 0.80 25.20
CA GLU A 76 12.14 0.79 25.21
C GLU A 76 12.72 2.19 25.45
N LYS A 77 12.11 3.20 24.86
CA LYS A 77 12.52 4.59 25.06
C LYS A 77 12.23 5.07 26.47
N VAL A 78 11.07 4.65 27.02
CA VAL A 78 10.73 4.93 28.43
C VAL A 78 11.76 4.29 29.35
N ALA A 79 12.09 3.00 29.15
CA ALA A 79 13.06 2.27 29.96
C ALA A 79 14.48 2.86 29.88
N LYS A 80 14.85 3.45 28.74
CA LYS A 80 16.13 4.14 28.53
C LYS A 80 16.16 5.58 29.05
N GLY A 81 15.06 6.10 29.62
CA GLY A 81 14.97 7.49 30.12
C GLY A 81 15.07 8.54 29.00
N SER A 82 14.63 8.21 27.78
CA SER A 82 14.71 9.14 26.65
C SER A 82 13.75 10.31 26.85
N GLU A 83 14.18 11.56 26.49
CA GLU A 83 13.33 12.75 26.55
C GLU A 83 12.08 12.59 25.65
N ASN A 84 12.25 12.02 24.46
CA ASN A 84 11.14 11.72 23.56
C ASN A 84 10.79 10.23 23.61
N THR A 85 9.74 9.91 24.32
CA THR A 85 9.25 8.54 24.52
C THR A 85 8.19 8.10 23.50
N ASP A 86 7.74 8.97 22.60
CA ASP A 86 6.73 8.60 21.61
C ASP A 86 7.27 7.57 20.61
N TYR A 87 6.36 6.77 20.05
CA TYR A 87 6.71 5.89 18.94
C TYR A 87 7.30 6.66 17.75
N ALA A 88 8.17 5.99 17.03
CA ALA A 88 8.71 6.52 15.78
C ALA A 88 7.61 6.56 14.70
N ILE A 89 7.72 7.52 13.78
CA ILE A 89 6.88 7.59 12.58
C ILE A 89 7.08 6.30 11.76
N ARG A 90 5.99 5.74 11.25
CA ARG A 90 6.00 4.64 10.29
C ARG A 90 5.56 5.15 8.92
N LEU A 91 6.43 4.99 7.93
CA LEU A 91 6.13 5.39 6.55
C LEU A 91 5.37 4.27 5.84
N TYR A 92 4.27 4.63 5.19
CA TYR A 92 3.49 3.75 4.32
C TYR A 92 3.35 4.39 2.95
N SER A 93 3.60 3.62 1.90
CA SER A 93 3.39 4.07 0.54
C SER A 93 1.91 4.36 0.30
N ILE A 94 1.62 5.51 -0.28
CA ILE A 94 0.27 5.86 -0.69
C ILE A 94 -0.09 4.98 -1.89
N SER A 95 -1.24 4.32 -1.86
CA SER A 95 -1.71 3.42 -2.91
C SER A 95 -2.75 4.06 -3.83
N SER A 96 -3.46 5.09 -3.36
CA SER A 96 -4.38 5.86 -4.21
C SER A 96 -3.62 6.73 -5.21
N PRO A 97 -4.17 6.99 -6.40
CA PRO A 97 -3.63 8.00 -7.30
C PRO A 97 -3.68 9.39 -6.66
N SER A 98 -2.91 10.34 -7.22
CA SER A 98 -2.77 11.71 -6.67
C SER A 98 -4.02 12.58 -6.84
N TYR A 99 -5.09 12.03 -7.40
CA TYR A 99 -6.40 12.65 -7.52
C TYR A 99 -7.47 11.70 -7.00
N SER A 100 -8.54 12.25 -6.45
CA SER A 100 -9.70 11.45 -6.08
C SER A 100 -10.24 10.70 -7.30
N MET A 101 -10.37 9.39 -7.21
CA MET A 101 -10.94 8.51 -8.25
C MET A 101 -12.47 8.64 -8.30
N GLY A 102 -13.00 9.85 -8.45
CA GLY A 102 -14.44 10.09 -8.41
C GLY A 102 -15.09 9.83 -7.04
N MET A 103 -14.30 9.70 -5.98
CA MET A 103 -14.82 9.67 -4.62
C MET A 103 -15.37 11.05 -4.25
N LYS A 104 -16.46 11.08 -3.48
CA LYS A 104 -17.09 12.33 -3.05
C LYS A 104 -16.20 13.17 -2.12
N GLU A 105 -15.21 12.54 -1.51
CA GLU A 105 -14.29 13.15 -0.56
C GLU A 105 -12.85 12.88 -0.99
N ASP A 106 -12.00 13.87 -0.84
CA ASP A 106 -10.56 13.72 -1.01
C ASP A 106 -10.05 12.71 0.00
N SER A 107 -9.23 11.76 -0.47
CA SER A 107 -8.74 10.67 0.36
C SER A 107 -7.37 10.17 -0.08
N ILE A 108 -6.67 9.52 0.85
CA ILE A 108 -5.50 8.69 0.56
C ILE A 108 -5.75 7.27 1.02
N GLU A 109 -5.18 6.32 0.29
CA GLU A 109 -5.29 4.90 0.60
C GLU A 109 -3.94 4.28 0.89
N PHE A 110 -3.99 3.22 1.71
CA PHE A 110 -2.83 2.38 2.05
C PHE A 110 -3.20 0.91 1.94
N ILE A 111 -2.25 0.11 1.48
CA ILE A 111 -2.32 -1.35 1.55
C ILE A 111 -1.31 -1.80 2.61
N ILE A 112 -1.80 -2.24 3.75
CA ILE A 112 -0.97 -2.53 4.92
C ILE A 112 -1.15 -3.98 5.34
N LYS A 113 -0.04 -4.70 5.45
CA LYS A 113 0.00 -6.02 6.05
C LYS A 113 0.23 -5.88 7.56
N ARG A 114 -0.58 -6.55 8.35
CA ARG A 114 -0.35 -6.72 9.79
C ARG A 114 0.94 -7.50 10.00
N ASP A 115 1.90 -6.86 10.63
CA ASP A 115 3.22 -7.44 10.88
C ASP A 115 3.22 -8.13 12.25
N ASN A 116 2.99 -9.43 12.23
CA ASN A 116 3.03 -10.29 13.40
C ASN A 116 3.92 -11.50 13.10
N SER A 117 4.69 -11.93 14.12
CA SER A 117 5.34 -13.24 14.12
C SER A 117 4.59 -14.19 15.04
N TYR A 118 4.69 -15.49 14.73
CA TYR A 118 3.99 -16.54 15.45
C TYR A 118 4.97 -17.67 15.78
N ASP A 119 4.78 -18.33 16.92
CA ASP A 119 5.48 -19.56 17.24
C ASP A 119 4.86 -20.77 16.50
N GLU A 120 5.43 -21.95 16.71
CA GLU A 120 4.94 -23.21 16.12
C GLU A 120 3.52 -23.62 16.57
N ASN A 121 3.05 -23.07 17.68
CA ASN A 121 1.72 -23.30 18.24
C ASN A 121 0.71 -22.23 17.76
N GLY A 122 1.15 -21.24 16.97
CA GLY A 122 0.32 -20.15 16.47
C GLY A 122 0.14 -18.99 17.45
N ASN A 123 0.89 -18.95 18.56
CA ASN A 123 0.86 -17.80 19.46
C ASN A 123 1.68 -16.65 18.90
N ILE A 124 1.22 -15.43 19.13
CA ILE A 124 1.93 -14.24 18.68
C ILE A 124 3.18 -14.04 19.53
N THR A 125 4.36 -14.01 18.91
CA THR A 125 5.66 -13.74 19.53
C THR A 125 6.15 -12.30 19.28
N PHE A 126 5.63 -11.64 18.25
CA PHE A 126 5.92 -10.25 17.94
C PHE A 126 4.72 -9.57 17.30
N GLN A 127 4.50 -8.29 17.62
CA GLN A 127 3.49 -7.43 17.00
C GLN A 127 4.12 -6.10 16.57
N GLY A 128 4.10 -5.84 15.27
CA GLY A 128 4.48 -4.56 14.72
C GLY A 128 3.54 -3.45 15.17
N VAL A 129 4.06 -2.44 15.88
CA VAL A 129 3.23 -1.38 16.48
C VAL A 129 2.40 -0.63 15.44
N GLY A 130 3.04 -0.13 14.38
CA GLY A 130 2.34 0.70 13.38
C GLY A 130 1.33 -0.07 12.55
N SER A 131 1.68 -1.27 12.08
CA SER A 131 0.79 -2.09 11.25
C SER A 131 -0.43 -2.58 12.03
N ASN A 132 -0.23 -3.02 13.29
CA ASN A 132 -1.36 -3.42 14.14
C ASN A 132 -2.25 -2.23 14.52
N TYR A 133 -1.65 -1.06 14.81
CA TYR A 133 -2.43 0.16 15.01
C TYR A 133 -3.32 0.44 13.80
N MET A 134 -2.75 0.53 12.60
CA MET A 134 -3.49 0.83 11.39
C MET A 134 -4.57 -0.22 11.06
N CYS A 135 -4.24 -1.50 11.13
CA CYS A 135 -5.19 -2.57 10.84
C CYS A 135 -6.32 -2.71 11.87
N ASN A 136 -6.18 -2.14 13.07
CA ASN A 136 -7.20 -2.15 14.11
C ASN A 136 -8.12 -0.91 14.10
N LEU A 137 -7.79 0.11 13.31
CA LEU A 137 -8.59 1.32 13.21
C LEU A 137 -10.01 1.04 12.73
N LYS A 138 -10.95 1.76 13.31
CA LYS A 138 -12.37 1.72 12.90
C LYS A 138 -12.72 2.98 12.12
N GLU A 139 -13.74 2.87 11.28
CA GLU A 139 -14.30 4.02 10.58
C GLU A 139 -14.69 5.12 11.56
N GLY A 140 -14.35 6.36 11.20
CA GLY A 140 -14.56 7.56 12.04
C GLY A 140 -13.45 7.86 13.04
N GLU A 141 -12.56 6.93 13.34
CA GLU A 141 -11.41 7.19 14.23
C GLU A 141 -10.40 8.16 13.61
N GLU A 142 -9.67 8.87 14.46
CA GLU A 142 -8.68 9.85 14.05
C GLU A 142 -7.29 9.25 13.98
N VAL A 143 -6.56 9.57 12.91
CA VAL A 143 -5.18 9.14 12.67
C VAL A 143 -4.27 10.37 12.55
N THR A 144 -3.11 10.29 13.16
CA THR A 144 -2.08 11.33 13.07
C THR A 144 -1.14 11.04 11.91
N VAL A 145 -1.14 11.94 10.92
CA VAL A 145 -0.43 11.80 9.64
C VAL A 145 0.65 12.86 9.50
N THR A 146 1.79 12.47 8.95
CA THR A 146 2.90 13.37 8.58
C THR A 146 3.28 13.16 7.11
N GLY A 147 4.05 14.07 6.57
CA GLY A 147 4.50 13.97 5.18
C GLY A 147 3.96 15.09 4.29
N PRO A 148 3.77 14.85 2.99
CA PRO A 148 4.22 13.67 2.24
C PRO A 148 5.72 13.44 2.32
N ALA A 149 6.19 12.20 2.08
CA ALA A 149 7.59 11.84 2.15
C ALA A 149 8.03 11.09 0.87
N GLY A 150 9.30 11.27 0.49
CA GLY A 150 9.86 10.66 -0.73
C GLY A 150 9.82 11.60 -1.94
N LYS A 151 10.86 11.49 -2.80
CA LYS A 151 10.99 12.33 -4.01
C LYS A 151 11.61 11.61 -5.20
N ASN A 152 12.00 10.36 -5.04
CA ASN A 152 12.75 9.62 -6.07
C ASN A 152 11.95 8.49 -6.71
N PHE A 153 10.99 7.91 -6.00
CA PHE A 153 10.19 6.80 -6.49
C PHE A 153 8.88 7.31 -7.10
N LEU A 154 9.01 7.96 -8.26
CA LEU A 154 7.89 8.67 -8.91
C LEU A 154 7.78 8.21 -10.37
N LEU A 155 6.61 8.40 -10.96
CA LEU A 155 6.41 8.25 -12.40
C LEU A 155 7.16 9.32 -13.18
N PRO A 156 7.45 9.10 -14.49
CA PRO A 156 7.92 10.14 -15.37
C PRO A 156 7.02 11.37 -15.33
N THR A 157 7.62 12.55 -15.42
CA THR A 157 6.90 13.84 -15.38
C THR A 157 6.59 14.43 -16.76
N SER A 158 7.13 13.81 -17.82
CA SER A 158 6.92 14.14 -19.23
C SER A 158 6.29 12.97 -19.97
N ASP A 159 5.85 13.24 -21.19
CA ASP A 159 5.33 12.21 -22.09
C ASP A 159 6.32 11.07 -22.24
N PHE A 160 5.82 9.85 -22.20
CA PHE A 160 6.62 8.63 -22.17
C PHE A 160 5.98 7.53 -23.03
N SER A 161 6.80 6.94 -23.90
CA SER A 161 6.38 5.89 -24.84
C SER A 161 7.04 4.53 -24.59
N GLY A 162 7.93 4.43 -23.60
CA GLY A 162 8.56 3.17 -23.22
C GLY A 162 7.66 2.27 -22.39
N ASP A 163 7.94 0.98 -22.36
CA ASP A 163 7.25 0.02 -21.53
C ASP A 163 7.64 0.17 -20.06
N ILE A 164 6.68 -0.04 -19.17
CA ILE A 164 6.87 0.02 -17.72
C ILE A 164 6.61 -1.36 -17.13
N TYR A 165 7.57 -1.86 -16.35
CA TYR A 165 7.45 -3.09 -15.61
C TYR A 165 7.44 -2.80 -14.11
N PHE A 166 6.35 -3.13 -13.44
CA PHE A 166 6.22 -3.04 -12.00
C PHE A 166 6.38 -4.42 -11.37
N CYS A 167 7.44 -4.63 -10.59
CA CYS A 167 7.70 -5.89 -9.91
C CYS A 167 7.40 -5.75 -8.41
N ALA A 168 6.42 -6.47 -7.91
CA ALA A 168 5.97 -6.39 -6.53
C ALA A 168 5.80 -7.74 -5.85
N THR A 169 6.04 -7.79 -4.55
CA THR A 169 5.62 -8.89 -3.68
C THR A 169 4.79 -8.36 -2.52
N GLY A 170 3.71 -9.07 -2.18
CA GLY A 170 2.83 -8.70 -1.07
C GLY A 170 2.36 -7.26 -1.16
N THR A 171 2.47 -6.50 -0.07
CA THR A 171 2.04 -5.09 -0.02
C THR A 171 2.93 -4.12 -0.80
N GLY A 172 4.04 -4.57 -1.37
CA GLY A 172 4.82 -3.77 -2.32
C GLY A 172 4.05 -3.36 -3.58
N ILE A 173 2.88 -3.95 -3.81
CA ILE A 173 1.94 -3.57 -4.88
C ILE A 173 1.32 -2.18 -4.67
N ALA A 174 1.28 -1.68 -3.43
CA ALA A 174 0.58 -0.46 -3.05
C ALA A 174 0.88 0.75 -3.97
N PRO A 175 2.12 1.19 -4.15
CA PRO A 175 2.39 2.35 -5.01
C PRO A 175 2.07 2.06 -6.49
N PHE A 176 2.26 0.84 -6.96
CA PHE A 176 2.02 0.47 -8.35
C PHE A 176 0.54 0.45 -8.72
N TYR A 177 -0.34 0.19 -7.76
CA TYR A 177 -1.78 0.32 -7.95
C TYR A 177 -2.13 1.76 -8.36
N GLY A 178 -1.77 2.74 -7.55
CA GLY A 178 -2.02 4.14 -7.88
C GLY A 178 -1.29 4.62 -9.14
N MET A 179 -0.04 4.19 -9.36
CA MET A 179 0.72 4.53 -10.57
C MET A 179 0.04 4.05 -11.84
N THR A 180 -0.52 2.84 -11.81
CA THR A 180 -1.26 2.28 -12.96
C THR A 180 -2.50 3.10 -13.27
N TYR A 181 -3.28 3.48 -12.26
CA TYR A 181 -4.44 4.36 -12.44
C TYR A 181 -4.08 5.76 -12.94
N GLU A 182 -2.97 6.34 -12.44
CA GLU A 182 -2.48 7.63 -12.94
C GLU A 182 -2.17 7.59 -14.44
N LEU A 183 -1.55 6.52 -14.91
CA LEU A 183 -1.15 6.38 -16.31
C LEU A 183 -2.33 6.06 -17.22
N LEU A 184 -3.22 5.15 -16.82
CA LEU A 184 -4.28 4.64 -17.67
C LEU A 184 -5.55 5.49 -17.61
N GLU A 185 -5.98 5.90 -16.41
CA GLU A 185 -7.25 6.57 -16.18
C GLU A 185 -7.10 8.10 -16.17
N HIS A 186 -6.12 8.60 -15.41
CA HIS A 186 -5.97 10.06 -15.24
C HIS A 186 -5.15 10.72 -16.34
N LYS A 187 -4.32 9.96 -17.03
CA LYS A 187 -3.53 10.43 -18.19
C LYS A 187 -2.80 11.74 -17.90
N LEU A 188 -2.14 11.80 -16.73
CA LEU A 188 -1.39 13.00 -16.33
C LEU A 188 -0.28 13.36 -17.30
N ILE A 189 0.30 12.35 -17.94
CA ILE A 189 1.22 12.45 -19.06
C ILE A 189 0.61 11.74 -20.26
N ASN A 190 1.11 12.00 -21.45
CA ASN A 190 0.79 11.20 -22.62
C ASN A 190 1.63 9.93 -22.58
N PHE A 191 1.06 8.89 -21.99
CA PHE A 191 1.68 7.56 -21.91
C PHE A 191 1.13 6.67 -23.03
N THR A 192 2.02 6.15 -23.88
CA THR A 192 1.66 5.29 -25.03
C THR A 192 2.33 3.93 -25.01
N GLY A 193 3.15 3.63 -24.00
CA GLY A 193 3.78 2.33 -23.80
C GLY A 193 2.86 1.28 -23.16
N ASN A 194 3.41 0.11 -22.87
CA ASN A 194 2.74 -0.95 -22.15
C ASN A 194 3.07 -0.92 -20.66
N ILE A 195 2.14 -1.36 -19.83
CA ILE A 195 2.35 -1.58 -18.40
C ILE A 195 2.22 -3.07 -18.14
N THR A 196 3.23 -3.65 -17.53
CA THR A 196 3.18 -5.02 -17.02
C THR A 196 3.44 -5.03 -15.53
N ILE A 197 2.47 -5.52 -14.75
CA ILE A 197 2.68 -5.80 -13.31
C ILE A 197 3.06 -7.26 -13.15
N ILE A 198 4.21 -7.53 -12.54
CA ILE A 198 4.63 -8.86 -12.10
C ILE A 198 4.44 -8.92 -10.59
N TYR A 199 3.40 -9.64 -10.14
CA TYR A 199 2.95 -9.61 -8.76
C TYR A 199 3.09 -10.98 -8.09
N GLY A 200 3.93 -11.06 -7.07
CA GLY A 200 4.19 -12.26 -6.29
C GLY A 200 3.47 -12.29 -4.94
N ALA A 201 2.89 -13.45 -4.60
CA ALA A 201 2.37 -13.73 -3.27
C ALA A 201 2.67 -15.18 -2.86
N PRO A 202 2.66 -15.51 -1.57
CA PRO A 202 2.77 -16.89 -1.11
C PRO A 202 1.61 -17.75 -1.58
N TYR A 203 0.38 -17.26 -1.47
CA TYR A 203 -0.86 -17.95 -1.83
C TYR A 203 -1.69 -17.10 -2.78
N SER A 204 -2.47 -17.75 -3.63
CA SER A 204 -3.24 -17.07 -4.69
C SER A 204 -4.39 -16.22 -4.16
N ASP A 205 -4.89 -16.50 -2.97
CA ASP A 205 -5.87 -15.69 -2.26
C ASP A 205 -5.25 -14.53 -1.45
N GLU A 206 -3.92 -14.37 -1.53
CA GLU A 206 -3.18 -13.21 -1.03
C GLU A 206 -2.76 -12.25 -2.16
N ILE A 207 -3.17 -12.49 -3.40
CA ILE A 207 -3.07 -11.51 -4.50
C ILE A 207 -4.17 -10.47 -4.30
N VAL A 208 -3.84 -9.44 -3.50
CA VAL A 208 -4.79 -8.37 -3.21
C VAL A 208 -4.97 -7.45 -4.42
N LEU A 209 -6.11 -6.75 -4.51
CA LEU A 209 -6.48 -5.87 -5.63
C LEU A 209 -6.58 -6.59 -7.01
N LYS A 210 -6.74 -7.91 -6.97
CA LYS A 210 -6.75 -8.74 -8.18
C LYS A 210 -7.88 -8.35 -9.14
N GLU A 211 -9.08 -8.20 -8.60
CA GLU A 211 -10.27 -7.90 -9.39
C GLU A 211 -10.13 -6.56 -10.11
N GLU A 212 -9.61 -5.55 -9.42
CA GLU A 212 -9.36 -4.22 -9.99
C GLU A 212 -8.31 -4.28 -11.12
N PHE A 213 -7.25 -5.04 -10.95
CA PHE A 213 -6.26 -5.23 -12.01
C PHE A 213 -6.80 -6.00 -13.20
N LEU A 214 -7.63 -7.03 -12.97
CA LEU A 214 -8.28 -7.77 -14.07
C LEU A 214 -9.30 -6.90 -14.82
N GLU A 215 -9.96 -5.98 -14.16
CA GLU A 215 -10.83 -4.99 -14.82
C GLU A 215 -10.02 -4.02 -15.69
N LEU A 216 -8.86 -3.56 -15.21
CA LEU A 216 -7.95 -2.74 -16.01
C LEU A 216 -7.43 -3.52 -17.23
N GLU A 217 -7.08 -4.80 -17.07
CA GLU A 217 -6.61 -5.66 -18.18
C GLU A 217 -7.69 -5.87 -19.25
N LYS A 218 -8.95 -5.96 -18.85
CA LYS A 218 -10.09 -5.99 -19.81
C LYS A 218 -10.29 -4.66 -20.52
N LYS A 219 -10.06 -3.55 -19.83
CA LYS A 219 -10.32 -2.20 -20.34
C LYS A 219 -9.19 -1.64 -21.20
N TYR A 220 -7.96 -1.99 -20.91
CA TYR A 220 -6.75 -1.44 -21.53
C TYR A 220 -5.88 -2.53 -22.14
N SER A 221 -5.80 -2.54 -23.48
CA SER A 221 -4.99 -3.52 -24.23
C SER A 221 -3.49 -3.41 -23.98
N ASN A 222 -3.03 -2.29 -23.46
CA ASN A 222 -1.65 -2.02 -23.10
C ASN A 222 -1.34 -2.24 -21.60
N PHE A 223 -2.23 -2.93 -20.88
CA PHE A 223 -2.00 -3.33 -19.49
C PHE A 223 -2.02 -4.85 -19.34
N LYS A 224 -1.11 -5.39 -18.54
CA LYS A 224 -1.04 -6.82 -18.25
C LYS A 224 -0.69 -7.08 -16.78
N LEU A 225 -1.42 -8.04 -16.16
CA LEU A 225 -1.10 -8.59 -14.85
C LEU A 225 -0.49 -9.99 -15.02
N ILE A 226 0.72 -10.20 -14.50
CA ILE A 226 1.38 -11.50 -14.40
C ILE A 226 1.54 -11.82 -12.92
N THR A 227 1.08 -12.99 -12.49
CA THR A 227 1.17 -13.41 -11.09
C THR A 227 2.18 -14.53 -10.90
N ALA A 228 2.78 -14.58 -9.71
CA ALA A 228 3.70 -15.63 -9.29
C ALA A 228 3.35 -16.09 -7.87
N ILE A 229 2.99 -17.36 -7.71
CA ILE A 229 2.58 -17.95 -6.43
C ILE A 229 3.66 -18.87 -5.92
N SER A 230 4.23 -18.54 -4.75
CA SER A 230 5.46 -19.19 -4.30
C SER A 230 5.27 -20.40 -3.38
N ARG A 231 4.07 -20.64 -2.84
CA ARG A 231 3.83 -21.73 -1.86
C ARG A 231 2.72 -22.71 -2.25
N GLU A 232 2.07 -22.51 -3.38
CA GLU A 232 1.11 -23.49 -3.95
C GLU A 232 1.79 -24.26 -5.08
N GLU A 233 1.75 -25.60 -5.04
CA GLU A 233 2.28 -26.45 -6.11
C GLU A 233 1.42 -26.35 -7.36
N LYS A 234 0.09 -26.21 -7.18
CA LYS A 234 -0.89 -25.94 -8.24
C LYS A 234 -1.72 -24.73 -7.85
N ASN A 235 -1.81 -23.75 -8.72
CA ASN A 235 -2.63 -22.56 -8.50
C ASN A 235 -3.39 -22.16 -9.77
N SER A 236 -4.35 -21.25 -9.62
CA SER A 236 -5.26 -20.85 -10.69
C SER A 236 -4.65 -19.87 -11.71
N PHE A 237 -3.40 -19.44 -11.51
CA PHE A 237 -2.81 -18.43 -12.38
C PHE A 237 -1.97 -19.06 -13.51
N ASP A 238 -0.97 -19.88 -13.18
CA ASP A 238 -0.12 -20.52 -14.19
C ASP A 238 0.31 -21.94 -13.79
N GLY A 239 -0.43 -22.53 -12.89
CA GLY A 239 -0.33 -23.95 -12.58
C GLY A 239 0.85 -24.38 -11.74
N GLY A 240 1.91 -23.60 -11.58
CA GLY A 240 3.10 -24.06 -10.86
C GLY A 240 3.59 -23.12 -9.76
N ARG A 241 4.30 -23.70 -8.80
CA ARG A 241 5.00 -22.93 -7.78
C ARG A 241 6.10 -22.09 -8.41
N MET A 242 6.08 -20.77 -8.15
CA MET A 242 6.99 -19.83 -8.83
C MET A 242 7.26 -18.58 -8.01
N TYR A 243 8.47 -18.03 -8.15
CA TYR A 243 8.84 -16.70 -7.67
C TYR A 243 8.85 -15.70 -8.82
N ILE A 244 8.69 -14.40 -8.52
CA ILE A 244 8.65 -13.36 -9.55
C ILE A 244 9.93 -13.32 -10.41
N GLY A 245 11.08 -13.67 -9.86
CA GLY A 245 12.34 -13.76 -10.60
C GLY A 245 12.40 -14.87 -11.66
N HIS A 246 11.38 -15.72 -11.77
CA HIS A 246 11.26 -16.76 -12.79
C HIS A 246 10.32 -16.36 -13.94
N ARG A 247 9.76 -15.13 -13.95
CA ARG A 247 8.84 -14.60 -14.95
C ARG A 247 9.48 -13.75 -16.03
#